data_a445be550390c66f1196cd24cebbc6b4
#
_entry.id   a445be550390c66f1196cd24cebbc6b4
#
_cell.length_a   1.000
_cell.length_b   1.000
_cell.length_c   1.000
_cell.angle_alpha   90.00
_cell.angle_beta   90.00
_cell.angle_gamma   90.00
#
_symmetry.space_group_name_H-M   'P 1'
#
loop_
_entity.id
_entity.type
_entity.pdbx_description
1 polymer ?
#
loop_
_entity_poly.entity_id
_entity_poly.type
_entity_poly.pdbx_seq_one_letter_code
_entity_poly.pdbx_strand_id
1 'polypeptide(L)'
;MIGKRIAQRMAELQLSEGELGRRSGVPQPTIHRIITGESLSPRQANVEKIAKALSVGVDWLWTGTTAAMFLKNGIPTGLGESNVEPGPAIKGLVPLISWVQAGAWCEAIDVMDLDDAELWLPCAVSHSKKTYALRVRGLSMFNPHERRSFRDGDIIYVDPAKDAENGSLVIVKLTDSEEATFKQLVMEGTRQFLKPLNPSWPEPIIQLPPDAMICGVVISKLEIF
;
A
#
# COMPACT_ATOMS: atom_id res chain seq x y z
N MET A 1 -9.84 -15.75 28.16
CA MET A 1 -10.72 -16.90 27.81
C MET A 1 -11.96 -16.37 27.10
N ILE A 2 -12.36 -17.01 26.01
CA ILE A 2 -13.49 -16.61 25.17
C ILE A 2 -14.82 -16.48 25.96
N GLY A 3 -15.11 -17.43 26.88
CA GLY A 3 -16.34 -17.42 27.65
C GLY A 3 -16.53 -16.18 28.51
N LYS A 4 -15.45 -15.65 29.13
CA LYS A 4 -15.52 -14.40 29.92
C LYS A 4 -15.91 -13.19 29.06
N ARG A 5 -15.42 -13.11 27.80
CA ARG A 5 -15.75 -12.02 26.90
C ARG A 5 -17.16 -12.10 26.38
N ILE A 6 -17.66 -13.31 26.11
CA ILE A 6 -19.07 -13.52 25.76
C ILE A 6 -19.95 -13.05 26.93
N ALA A 7 -19.66 -13.48 28.16
CA ALA A 7 -20.44 -13.07 29.35
C ALA A 7 -20.38 -11.54 29.56
N GLN A 8 -19.22 -10.92 29.41
CA GLN A 8 -19.07 -9.47 29.52
C GLN A 8 -19.94 -8.75 28.49
N ARG A 9 -19.89 -9.16 27.22
CA ARG A 9 -20.65 -8.51 26.16
C ARG A 9 -22.15 -8.74 26.28
N MET A 10 -22.56 -9.91 26.78
CA MET A 10 -23.95 -10.19 27.12
C MET A 10 -24.46 -9.25 28.22
N ALA A 11 -23.65 -8.99 29.27
CA ALA A 11 -24.00 -8.06 30.34
C ALA A 11 -24.15 -6.63 29.82
N GLU A 12 -23.23 -6.16 28.95
CA GLU A 12 -23.31 -4.83 28.31
C GLU A 12 -24.58 -4.67 27.46
N LEU A 13 -25.02 -5.73 26.79
CA LEU A 13 -26.20 -5.76 25.94
C LEU A 13 -27.49 -6.19 26.67
N GLN A 14 -27.40 -6.49 27.97
CA GLN A 14 -28.48 -7.02 28.82
C GLN A 14 -29.16 -8.27 28.24
N LEU A 15 -28.35 -9.16 27.63
CA LEU A 15 -28.83 -10.39 26.99
C LEU A 15 -28.71 -11.58 27.95
N SER A 16 -29.75 -12.40 28.00
CA SER A 16 -29.68 -13.73 28.63
C SER A 16 -29.08 -14.76 27.67
N GLU A 17 -28.59 -15.90 28.21
CA GLU A 17 -28.09 -17.01 27.38
C GLU A 17 -29.15 -17.54 26.40
N GLY A 18 -30.41 -17.61 26.83
CA GLY A 18 -31.52 -18.02 25.98
C GLY A 18 -31.78 -17.03 24.84
N GLU A 19 -31.66 -15.72 25.10
CA GLU A 19 -31.80 -14.70 24.08
C GLU A 19 -30.64 -14.71 23.09
N LEU A 20 -29.41 -14.88 23.59
CA LEU A 20 -28.25 -15.06 22.74
C LEU A 20 -28.37 -16.33 21.87
N GLY A 21 -28.92 -17.41 22.44
CA GLY A 21 -29.19 -18.66 21.69
C GLY A 21 -30.17 -18.42 20.52
N ARG A 22 -31.25 -17.68 20.77
CA ARG A 22 -32.22 -17.33 19.71
C ARG A 22 -31.61 -16.45 18.61
N ARG A 23 -30.83 -15.44 18.99
CA ARG A 23 -30.19 -14.50 18.04
C ARG A 23 -29.07 -15.14 17.24
N SER A 24 -28.27 -15.98 17.86
CA SER A 24 -27.13 -16.64 17.21
C SER A 24 -27.49 -17.92 16.47
N GLY A 25 -28.63 -18.54 16.79
CA GLY A 25 -28.96 -19.89 16.33
C GLY A 25 -28.06 -20.98 16.92
N VAL A 26 -27.34 -20.71 18.00
CA VAL A 26 -26.53 -21.67 18.75
C VAL A 26 -27.33 -22.14 19.97
N PRO A 27 -27.46 -23.48 20.21
CA PRO A 27 -28.20 -24.00 21.35
C PRO A 27 -27.69 -23.42 22.66
N GLN A 28 -28.62 -22.98 23.54
CA GLN A 28 -28.28 -22.39 24.84
C GLN A 28 -27.35 -23.26 25.69
N PRO A 29 -27.48 -24.62 25.77
CA PRO A 29 -26.52 -25.47 26.50
C PRO A 29 -25.09 -25.36 25.95
N THR A 30 -24.94 -25.13 24.63
CA THR A 30 -23.62 -24.95 24.02
C THR A 30 -23.01 -23.60 24.42
N ILE A 31 -23.81 -22.53 24.45
CA ILE A 31 -23.39 -21.21 24.93
C ILE A 31 -22.99 -21.30 26.40
N HIS A 32 -23.77 -21.96 27.22
CA HIS A 32 -23.48 -22.15 28.65
C HIS A 32 -22.12 -22.81 28.88
N ARG A 33 -21.83 -23.92 28.20
CA ARG A 33 -20.53 -24.62 28.28
C ARG A 33 -19.35 -23.75 27.84
N ILE A 34 -19.54 -22.86 26.91
CA ILE A 34 -18.51 -21.90 26.45
C ILE A 34 -18.26 -20.86 27.55
N ILE A 35 -19.33 -20.31 28.13
CA ILE A 35 -19.26 -19.26 29.15
C ILE A 35 -18.63 -19.81 30.44
N THR A 36 -19.05 -21.00 30.88
CA THR A 36 -18.51 -21.67 32.10
C THR A 36 -17.08 -22.19 31.93
N GLY A 37 -16.62 -22.28 30.67
CA GLY A 37 -15.27 -22.81 30.37
C GLY A 37 -15.20 -24.33 30.30
N GLU A 38 -16.33 -25.04 30.32
CA GLU A 38 -16.38 -26.49 30.07
C GLU A 38 -15.98 -26.84 28.65
N SER A 39 -16.20 -25.90 27.68
CA SER A 39 -15.74 -26.01 26.30
C SER A 39 -14.58 -25.03 26.08
N LEU A 40 -13.35 -25.52 26.16
CA LEU A 40 -12.14 -24.72 25.96
C LEU A 40 -11.86 -24.39 24.52
N SER A 41 -12.36 -25.18 23.57
CA SER A 41 -12.16 -25.01 22.14
C SER A 41 -13.51 -25.16 21.38
N PRO A 42 -14.39 -24.15 21.45
CA PRO A 42 -15.65 -24.20 20.73
C PRO A 42 -15.45 -24.21 19.21
N ARG A 43 -16.37 -24.85 18.47
CA ARG A 43 -16.31 -24.89 17.01
C ARG A 43 -16.39 -23.48 16.42
N GLN A 44 -15.51 -23.17 15.49
CA GLN A 44 -15.40 -21.85 14.86
C GLN A 44 -16.74 -21.33 14.33
N ALA A 45 -17.53 -22.18 13.67
CA ALA A 45 -18.86 -21.81 13.15
C ALA A 45 -19.83 -21.31 14.27
N ASN A 46 -19.73 -21.84 15.48
CA ASN A 46 -20.55 -21.36 16.60
C ASN A 46 -20.02 -20.03 17.14
N VAL A 47 -18.69 -19.85 17.17
CA VAL A 47 -18.07 -18.58 17.59
C VAL A 47 -18.42 -17.45 16.63
N GLU A 48 -18.41 -17.70 15.33
CA GLU A 48 -18.81 -16.73 14.28
C GLU A 48 -20.28 -16.28 14.43
N LYS A 49 -21.18 -17.24 14.69
CA LYS A 49 -22.61 -16.96 14.93
C LYS A 49 -22.83 -16.14 16.20
N ILE A 50 -22.10 -16.48 17.28
CA ILE A 50 -22.15 -15.75 18.55
C ILE A 50 -21.58 -14.32 18.38
N ALA A 51 -20.43 -14.18 17.70
CA ALA A 51 -19.80 -12.91 17.41
C ALA A 51 -20.75 -11.96 16.66
N LYS A 52 -21.42 -12.49 15.62
CA LYS A 52 -22.43 -11.74 14.85
C LYS A 52 -23.61 -11.30 15.71
N ALA A 53 -24.13 -12.18 16.56
CA ALA A 53 -25.26 -11.89 17.45
C ALA A 53 -24.92 -10.85 18.53
N LEU A 54 -23.65 -10.79 18.96
CA LEU A 54 -23.14 -9.82 19.94
C LEU A 54 -22.60 -8.53 19.29
N SER A 55 -22.62 -8.43 17.96
CA SER A 55 -22.07 -7.30 17.18
C SER A 55 -20.58 -7.03 17.51
N VAL A 56 -19.79 -8.09 17.59
CA VAL A 56 -18.34 -8.03 17.83
C VAL A 56 -17.57 -8.84 16.79
N GLY A 57 -16.28 -8.55 16.62
CA GLY A 57 -15.40 -9.36 15.76
C GLY A 57 -15.09 -10.73 16.41
N VAL A 58 -14.95 -11.75 15.56
CA VAL A 58 -14.54 -13.10 16.00
C VAL A 58 -13.19 -13.03 16.72
N ASP A 59 -12.25 -12.23 16.22
CA ASP A 59 -10.93 -12.01 16.81
C ASP A 59 -11.03 -11.44 18.22
N TRP A 60 -11.96 -10.51 18.44
CA TRP A 60 -12.20 -9.98 19.79
C TRP A 60 -12.66 -11.06 20.77
N LEU A 61 -13.50 -11.98 20.35
CA LEU A 61 -13.91 -13.09 21.20
C LEU A 61 -12.72 -14.01 21.56
N TRP A 62 -11.80 -14.23 20.64
CA TRP A 62 -10.62 -15.08 20.87
C TRP A 62 -9.50 -14.38 21.63
N THR A 63 -9.17 -13.15 21.25
CA THR A 63 -7.98 -12.43 21.74
C THR A 63 -8.29 -11.31 22.72
N GLY A 64 -9.50 -10.75 22.66
CA GLY A 64 -9.91 -9.55 23.41
C GLY A 64 -9.51 -8.26 22.71
N THR A 65 -8.95 -8.32 21.52
CA THR A 65 -8.52 -7.17 20.73
C THR A 65 -9.41 -7.01 19.50
N THR A 66 -9.79 -5.80 19.17
CA THR A 66 -10.43 -5.46 17.88
C THR A 66 -9.38 -4.92 16.94
N ALA A 67 -9.56 -5.13 15.63
CA ALA A 67 -8.71 -4.48 14.62
C ALA A 67 -8.62 -2.95 14.84
N ALA A 68 -9.70 -2.32 15.34
CA ALA A 68 -9.73 -0.92 15.70
C ALA A 68 -8.86 -0.57 16.94
N MET A 69 -8.64 -1.51 17.86
CA MET A 69 -7.71 -1.31 18.99
C MET A 69 -6.25 -1.37 18.55
N PHE A 70 -5.93 -2.20 17.56
CA PHE A 70 -4.60 -2.21 16.95
C PHE A 70 -4.28 -0.87 16.26
N LEU A 71 -5.30 -0.21 15.68
CA LEU A 71 -5.14 1.08 15.01
C LEU A 71 -5.05 2.27 16.00
N LYS A 72 -5.59 2.15 17.22
CA LYS A 72 -5.63 3.25 18.20
C LYS A 72 -4.53 3.20 19.26
N ASN A 73 -4.04 2.04 19.66
CA ASN A 73 -3.18 1.87 20.86
C ASN A 73 -1.81 1.25 20.57
N GLY A 74 -1.44 1.04 19.31
CA GLY A 74 -0.21 0.29 19.01
C GLY A 74 -0.32 -1.20 19.42
N ILE A 75 0.62 -1.99 19.00
CA ILE A 75 0.73 -3.42 19.34
C ILE A 75 0.88 -3.56 20.87
N PRO A 76 0.13 -4.44 21.57
CA PRO A 76 0.31 -4.66 22.98
C PRO A 76 1.77 -5.09 23.26
N THR A 77 2.51 -4.29 23.99
CA THR A 77 3.86 -4.61 24.46
C THR A 77 3.81 -5.70 25.53
N GLY A 78 3.75 -6.96 25.10
CA GLY A 78 3.66 -8.12 25.98
C GLY A 78 4.46 -9.34 25.54
N LEU A 79 5.13 -9.28 24.41
CA LEU A 79 6.00 -10.33 23.89
C LEU A 79 7.28 -9.66 23.35
N GLY A 80 8.29 -9.51 24.22
CA GLY A 80 9.61 -9.06 23.85
C GLY A 80 9.67 -7.65 23.22
N GLU A 81 10.77 -6.96 23.32
CA GLU A 81 10.98 -5.69 22.61
C GLU A 81 10.71 -5.91 21.11
N SER A 82 9.61 -5.33 20.60
CA SER A 82 9.30 -5.38 19.17
C SER A 82 10.35 -4.54 18.45
N ASN A 83 11.17 -5.18 17.64
CA ASN A 83 12.11 -4.50 16.74
C ASN A 83 11.42 -3.98 15.46
N VAL A 84 10.08 -3.97 15.46
CA VAL A 84 9.26 -3.51 14.33
C VAL A 84 8.46 -2.30 14.76
N GLU A 85 8.69 -1.18 14.08
CA GLU A 85 7.88 0.03 14.19
C GLU A 85 6.68 -0.03 13.22
N PRO A 86 5.55 0.63 13.54
CA PRO A 86 4.45 0.76 12.60
C PRO A 86 4.91 1.37 11.28
N GLY A 87 4.57 0.75 10.16
CA GLY A 87 4.85 1.30 8.85
C GLY A 87 4.14 2.63 8.59
N PRO A 88 4.55 3.38 7.56
CA PRO A 88 3.94 4.65 7.22
C PRO A 88 2.46 4.47 6.85
N ALA A 89 1.63 5.44 7.23
CA ALA A 89 0.21 5.44 6.86
C ALA A 89 0.03 5.57 5.35
N ILE A 90 -0.87 4.76 4.79
CA ILE A 90 -1.25 4.86 3.37
C ILE A 90 -1.93 6.21 3.13
N LYS A 91 -1.45 6.98 2.16
CA LYS A 91 -1.96 8.31 1.77
C LYS A 91 -2.99 8.27 0.65
N GLY A 92 -3.05 7.17 -0.10
CA GLY A 92 -4.00 6.96 -1.18
C GLY A 92 -3.66 5.73 -2.01
N LEU A 93 -4.49 5.48 -3.02
CA LEU A 93 -4.26 4.49 -4.07
C LEU A 93 -3.82 5.21 -5.34
N VAL A 94 -2.87 4.62 -6.04
CA VAL A 94 -2.24 5.15 -7.25
C VAL A 94 -2.34 4.10 -8.36
N PRO A 95 -2.80 4.47 -9.57
CA PRO A 95 -2.94 3.53 -10.68
C PRO A 95 -1.58 3.11 -11.24
N LEU A 96 -1.40 1.82 -11.47
CA LEU A 96 -0.27 1.27 -12.23
C LEU A 96 -0.63 1.32 -13.72
N ILE A 97 0.19 2.02 -14.51
CA ILE A 97 -0.02 2.21 -15.94
C ILE A 97 1.19 1.72 -16.76
N SER A 98 1.02 1.58 -18.06
CA SER A 98 2.10 1.23 -18.99
C SER A 98 2.99 2.44 -19.34
N TRP A 99 4.18 2.19 -19.88
CA TRP A 99 5.10 3.25 -20.35
C TRP A 99 4.54 4.05 -21.52
N VAL A 100 3.76 3.42 -22.39
CA VAL A 100 3.05 4.09 -23.50
C VAL A 100 2.00 5.04 -22.96
N GLN A 101 1.20 4.58 -21.98
CA GLN A 101 0.22 5.42 -21.29
C GLN A 101 0.87 6.60 -20.58
N ALA A 102 2.02 6.39 -19.91
CA ALA A 102 2.77 7.48 -19.27
C ALA A 102 3.24 8.54 -20.29
N GLY A 103 3.69 8.10 -21.46
CA GLY A 103 4.04 9.01 -22.56
C GLY A 103 2.84 9.79 -23.08
N ALA A 104 1.71 9.13 -23.31
CA ALA A 104 0.46 9.77 -23.73
C ALA A 104 -0.10 10.72 -22.66
N TRP A 105 0.01 10.32 -21.38
CA TRP A 105 -0.41 11.18 -20.27
C TRP A 105 0.40 12.48 -20.16
N CYS A 106 1.67 12.44 -20.54
CA CYS A 106 2.52 13.63 -20.58
C CYS A 106 1.99 14.68 -21.58
N GLU A 107 1.40 14.25 -22.69
CA GLU A 107 0.86 15.14 -23.74
C GLU A 107 -0.56 15.63 -23.45
N ALA A 108 -1.39 14.81 -22.81
CA ALA A 108 -2.82 15.07 -22.64
C ALA A 108 -3.30 14.66 -21.22
N ILE A 109 -2.94 15.48 -20.23
CA ILE A 109 -3.20 15.21 -18.79
C ILE A 109 -4.70 15.02 -18.45
N ASP A 110 -5.62 15.54 -19.27
CA ASP A 110 -7.06 15.56 -18.99
C ASP A 110 -7.88 14.44 -19.66
N VAL A 111 -7.25 13.54 -20.42
CA VAL A 111 -7.98 12.62 -21.33
C VAL A 111 -7.89 11.14 -20.90
N MET A 112 -7.13 10.80 -19.88
CA MET A 112 -7.01 9.40 -19.51
C MET A 112 -8.13 8.94 -18.59
N ASP A 113 -8.98 8.04 -19.12
CA ASP A 113 -9.89 7.23 -18.32
C ASP A 113 -9.05 6.32 -17.42
N LEU A 114 -9.11 6.56 -16.11
CA LEU A 114 -8.42 5.76 -15.09
C LEU A 114 -8.97 4.32 -14.99
N ASP A 115 -10.06 4.03 -15.71
CA ASP A 115 -10.67 2.70 -15.78
C ASP A 115 -9.76 1.67 -16.49
N ASP A 116 -8.76 2.13 -17.27
CA ASP A 116 -7.76 1.29 -17.94
C ASP A 116 -6.52 0.99 -17.09
N ALA A 117 -6.51 1.34 -15.80
CA ALA A 117 -5.39 1.02 -14.92
C ALA A 117 -5.29 -0.49 -14.68
N GLU A 118 -4.10 -1.07 -14.90
CA GLU A 118 -3.83 -2.49 -14.68
C GLU A 118 -4.08 -2.90 -13.22
N LEU A 119 -3.73 -2.03 -12.28
CA LEU A 119 -3.84 -2.26 -10.84
C LEU A 119 -3.79 -0.94 -10.08
N TRP A 120 -4.44 -0.88 -8.90
CA TRP A 120 -4.32 0.23 -7.96
C TRP A 120 -3.43 -0.17 -6.79
N LEU A 121 -2.38 0.63 -6.55
CA LEU A 121 -1.36 0.35 -5.54
C LEU A 121 -1.41 1.36 -4.39
N PRO A 122 -1.21 0.90 -3.13
CA PRO A 122 -1.16 1.80 -1.98
C PRO A 122 0.11 2.67 -2.02
N CYS A 123 -0.04 3.98 -1.81
CA CYS A 123 1.08 4.92 -1.71
C CYS A 123 1.17 5.48 -0.29
N ALA A 124 2.37 5.38 0.31
CA ALA A 124 2.63 5.83 1.68
C ALA A 124 3.17 7.27 1.77
N VAL A 125 3.56 7.86 0.63
CA VAL A 125 4.05 9.24 0.57
C VAL A 125 2.97 10.21 0.10
N SER A 126 3.06 11.47 0.51
CA SER A 126 2.15 12.52 0.03
C SER A 126 2.33 12.72 -1.47
N HIS A 127 1.25 12.77 -2.20
CA HIS A 127 1.23 12.82 -3.66
C HIS A 127 0.02 13.60 -4.19
N SER A 128 0.08 14.05 -5.44
CA SER A 128 -1.03 14.69 -6.14
C SER A 128 -2.06 13.65 -6.61
N LYS A 129 -3.25 14.12 -6.98
CA LYS A 129 -4.29 13.27 -7.58
C LYS A 129 -3.90 12.72 -8.96
N LYS A 130 -2.90 13.31 -9.61
CA LYS A 130 -2.40 12.92 -10.92
C LYS A 130 -1.24 11.93 -10.84
N THR A 131 -0.87 11.48 -9.66
CA THR A 131 0.21 10.51 -9.43
C THR A 131 -0.15 9.15 -10.02
N TYR A 132 0.80 8.55 -10.70
CA TYR A 132 0.70 7.21 -11.28
C TYR A 132 1.89 6.35 -10.89
N ALA A 133 1.78 5.05 -11.09
CA ALA A 133 2.86 4.10 -10.88
C ALA A 133 3.30 3.47 -12.20
N LEU A 134 4.58 3.13 -12.29
CA LEU A 134 5.19 2.43 -13.43
C LEU A 134 6.01 1.24 -12.92
N ARG A 135 6.03 0.18 -13.71
CA ARG A 135 6.97 -0.94 -13.50
C ARG A 135 8.28 -0.64 -14.22
N VAL A 136 9.38 -0.61 -13.50
CA VAL A 136 10.72 -0.39 -14.06
C VAL A 136 11.05 -1.47 -15.07
N ARG A 137 11.62 -1.08 -16.20
CA ARG A 137 12.09 -1.96 -17.27
C ARG A 137 13.59 -1.76 -17.50
N GLY A 138 14.30 -2.85 -17.55
CA GLY A 138 15.74 -2.88 -17.83
C GLY A 138 16.63 -2.40 -16.68
N LEU A 139 17.90 -2.22 -16.97
CA LEU A 139 18.95 -2.04 -15.97
C LEU A 139 19.58 -0.63 -15.99
N SER A 140 19.07 0.32 -16.79
CA SER A 140 19.68 1.65 -16.89
C SER A 140 19.71 2.42 -15.57
N MET A 141 18.77 2.11 -14.65
CA MET A 141 18.66 2.75 -13.34
C MET A 141 19.11 1.83 -12.18
N PHE A 142 19.76 0.71 -12.49
CA PHE A 142 20.31 -0.19 -11.50
C PHE A 142 21.76 0.16 -11.14
N ASN A 143 22.00 0.54 -9.88
CA ASN A 143 23.35 0.76 -9.36
C ASN A 143 23.50 0.00 -8.03
N PRO A 144 24.24 -1.13 -8.02
CA PRO A 144 24.37 -1.98 -6.83
C PRO A 144 25.19 -1.32 -5.70
N HIS A 145 25.89 -0.23 -5.99
CA HIS A 145 26.78 0.47 -5.03
C HIS A 145 26.08 1.67 -4.36
N GLU A 146 24.88 2.02 -4.79
CA GLU A 146 24.16 3.17 -4.25
C GLU A 146 22.79 2.76 -3.65
N ARG A 147 22.36 3.53 -2.63
CA ARG A 147 21.04 3.34 -2.02
C ARG A 147 19.90 3.64 -2.98
N ARG A 148 20.08 4.60 -3.89
CA ARG A 148 19.13 4.90 -4.98
C ARG A 148 19.42 4.00 -6.16
N SER A 149 18.78 2.85 -6.19
CA SER A 149 18.94 1.84 -7.22
C SER A 149 17.59 1.23 -7.56
N PHE A 150 17.35 0.97 -8.85
CA PHE A 150 16.07 0.46 -9.35
C PHE A 150 16.33 -0.75 -10.24
N ARG A 151 15.74 -1.87 -9.85
CA ARG A 151 15.84 -3.13 -10.58
C ARG A 151 14.71 -3.25 -11.59
N ASP A 152 14.91 -4.09 -12.57
CA ASP A 152 13.83 -4.54 -13.44
C ASP A 152 12.69 -5.16 -12.61
N GLY A 153 11.45 -4.73 -12.84
CA GLY A 153 10.28 -5.17 -12.06
C GLY A 153 9.93 -4.31 -10.84
N ASP A 154 10.82 -3.47 -10.31
CA ASP A 154 10.49 -2.50 -9.26
C ASP A 154 9.32 -1.61 -9.69
N ILE A 155 8.51 -1.20 -8.73
CA ILE A 155 7.43 -0.23 -8.99
C ILE A 155 7.85 1.14 -8.48
N ILE A 156 7.72 2.16 -9.32
CA ILE A 156 7.99 3.56 -8.98
C ILE A 156 6.71 4.38 -9.03
N TYR A 157 6.56 5.29 -8.06
CA TYR A 157 5.46 6.25 -8.01
C TYR A 157 5.93 7.57 -8.57
N VAL A 158 5.20 8.12 -9.52
CA VAL A 158 5.56 9.32 -10.30
C VAL A 158 4.51 10.39 -10.07
N ASP A 159 4.94 11.56 -9.63
CA ASP A 159 4.05 12.70 -9.42
C ASP A 159 4.31 13.80 -10.46
N PRO A 160 3.37 14.03 -11.39
CA PRO A 160 3.48 15.08 -12.41
C PRO A 160 3.40 16.51 -11.86
N ALA A 161 2.81 16.69 -10.69
CA ALA A 161 2.66 18.01 -10.07
C ALA A 161 3.90 18.46 -9.29
N LYS A 162 4.91 17.58 -9.18
CA LYS A 162 6.15 17.90 -8.48
C LYS A 162 7.17 18.50 -9.45
N ASP A 163 7.73 19.65 -9.08
CA ASP A 163 8.79 20.29 -9.86
C ASP A 163 10.06 19.44 -9.87
N ALA A 164 10.67 19.33 -11.05
CA ALA A 164 11.91 18.60 -11.23
C ALA A 164 13.10 19.52 -10.93
N GLU A 165 13.98 19.09 -10.04
CA GLU A 165 15.18 19.77 -9.60
C GLU A 165 16.43 18.99 -10.04
N ASN A 166 17.62 19.60 -9.90
CA ASN A 166 18.88 18.90 -10.15
C ASN A 166 19.00 17.66 -9.27
N GLY A 167 19.25 16.50 -9.89
CA GLY A 167 19.31 15.20 -9.20
C GLY A 167 17.98 14.48 -9.04
N SER A 168 16.85 15.09 -9.48
CA SER A 168 15.54 14.43 -9.50
C SER A 168 15.57 13.21 -10.41
N LEU A 169 14.85 12.18 -9.98
CA LEU A 169 14.56 11.01 -10.81
C LEU A 169 13.29 11.30 -11.59
N VAL A 170 13.37 11.32 -12.89
CA VAL A 170 12.30 11.82 -13.77
C VAL A 170 11.86 10.79 -14.81
N ILE A 171 10.59 10.84 -15.15
CA ILE A 171 10.05 10.21 -16.34
C ILE A 171 10.00 11.26 -17.42
N VAL A 172 10.58 10.97 -18.57
CA VAL A 172 10.72 11.92 -19.70
C VAL A 172 10.23 11.26 -20.96
N LYS A 173 9.42 11.98 -21.73
CA LYS A 173 9.06 11.63 -23.10
C LYS A 173 9.99 12.39 -24.06
N LEU A 174 10.66 11.63 -24.94
CA LEU A 174 11.44 12.17 -26.04
C LEU A 174 10.54 12.25 -27.28
N THR A 175 10.73 13.28 -28.09
CA THR A 175 9.86 13.57 -29.25
C THR A 175 9.79 12.43 -30.26
N ASP A 176 10.90 11.72 -30.47
CA ASP A 176 10.99 10.62 -31.41
C ASP A 176 10.58 9.26 -30.82
N SER A 177 10.04 9.24 -29.59
CA SER A 177 9.67 8.02 -28.88
C SER A 177 8.20 8.04 -28.47
N GLU A 178 7.48 6.97 -28.73
CA GLU A 178 6.11 6.78 -28.21
C GLU A 178 6.13 6.45 -26.70
N GLU A 179 7.21 5.87 -26.20
CA GLU A 179 7.38 5.50 -24.81
C GLU A 179 8.20 6.54 -24.04
N ALA A 180 7.81 6.74 -22.76
CA ALA A 180 8.61 7.54 -21.85
C ALA A 180 9.85 6.75 -21.36
N THR A 181 10.87 7.45 -20.87
CA THR A 181 12.09 6.88 -20.32
C THR A 181 12.34 7.34 -18.88
N PHE A 182 13.02 6.51 -18.09
CA PHE A 182 13.35 6.78 -16.69
C PHE A 182 14.85 7.13 -16.56
N LYS A 183 15.17 8.34 -16.07
CA LYS A 183 16.54 8.83 -15.90
C LYS A 183 16.64 9.75 -14.67
N GLN A 184 17.87 10.09 -14.30
CA GLN A 184 18.17 11.17 -13.38
C GLN A 184 18.38 12.47 -14.18
N LEU A 185 17.71 13.55 -13.75
CA LEU A 185 17.92 14.88 -14.30
C LEU A 185 19.18 15.50 -13.70
N VAL A 186 20.06 15.99 -14.54
CA VAL A 186 21.25 16.75 -14.15
C VAL A 186 21.18 18.12 -14.80
N MET A 187 21.35 19.17 -14.00
CA MET A 187 21.31 20.55 -14.45
C MET A 187 22.70 21.20 -14.29
N GLU A 188 23.23 21.75 -15.38
CA GLU A 188 24.48 22.51 -15.41
C GLU A 188 24.23 23.88 -16.05
N GLY A 189 24.06 24.91 -15.22
CA GLY A 189 23.65 26.22 -15.67
C GLY A 189 22.30 26.19 -16.33
N THR A 190 22.21 26.54 -17.62
CA THR A 190 20.98 26.49 -18.41
C THR A 190 20.77 25.18 -19.16
N ARG A 191 21.74 24.27 -19.11
CA ARG A 191 21.66 22.98 -19.81
C ARG A 191 21.14 21.89 -18.90
N GLN A 192 20.30 21.02 -19.46
CA GLN A 192 19.74 19.88 -18.80
C GLN A 192 20.19 18.58 -19.47
N PHE A 193 20.47 17.58 -18.68
CA PHE A 193 20.95 16.27 -19.12
C PHE A 193 20.17 15.16 -18.42
N LEU A 194 20.04 14.04 -19.08
CA LEU A 194 19.49 12.79 -18.55
C LEU A 194 20.63 11.80 -18.31
N LYS A 195 20.75 11.31 -17.08
CA LYS A 195 21.79 10.39 -16.68
C LYS A 195 21.18 9.08 -16.17
N PRO A 196 21.62 7.89 -16.65
CA PRO A 196 21.30 6.63 -16.00
C PRO A 196 22.04 6.53 -14.67
N LEU A 197 21.47 5.81 -13.69
CA LEU A 197 22.17 5.51 -12.43
C LEU A 197 23.17 4.36 -12.57
N ASN A 198 23.00 3.50 -13.56
CA ASN A 198 23.91 2.40 -13.85
C ASN A 198 25.24 2.94 -14.41
N PRO A 199 26.36 2.79 -13.68
CA PRO A 199 27.65 3.30 -14.14
C PRO A 199 28.20 2.56 -15.37
N SER A 200 27.70 1.36 -15.64
CA SER A 200 28.09 0.54 -16.80
C SER A 200 27.15 0.68 -17.99
N TRP A 201 26.22 1.66 -17.95
CA TRP A 201 25.31 1.86 -19.07
C TRP A 201 26.03 2.46 -20.28
N PRO A 202 25.82 1.93 -21.50
CA PRO A 202 26.57 2.36 -22.69
C PRO A 202 26.45 3.85 -23.03
N GLU A 203 25.28 4.43 -22.73
CA GLU A 203 25.00 5.86 -22.97
C GLU A 203 24.96 6.60 -21.63
N PRO A 204 26.11 7.13 -21.17
CA PRO A 204 26.21 7.62 -19.79
C PRO A 204 25.45 8.93 -19.53
N ILE A 205 25.35 9.83 -20.53
CA ILE A 205 24.65 11.11 -20.40
C ILE A 205 24.08 11.50 -21.75
N ILE A 206 22.83 11.94 -21.77
CA ILE A 206 22.13 12.46 -22.95
C ILE A 206 21.71 13.88 -22.64
N GLN A 207 22.02 14.84 -23.50
CA GLN A 207 21.48 16.19 -23.37
C GLN A 207 19.97 16.14 -23.57
N LEU A 208 19.22 16.77 -22.70
CA LEU A 208 17.76 16.85 -22.81
C LEU A 208 17.39 17.68 -24.04
N PRO A 209 16.71 17.13 -25.05
CA PRO A 209 16.26 17.90 -26.20
C PRO A 209 15.29 19.02 -25.77
N PRO A 210 15.26 20.15 -26.48
CA PRO A 210 14.39 21.30 -26.15
C PRO A 210 12.90 20.96 -26.16
N ASP A 211 12.51 19.98 -26.94
CA ASP A 211 11.15 19.49 -27.18
C ASP A 211 10.79 18.26 -26.32
N ALA A 212 11.71 17.77 -25.48
CA ALA A 212 11.43 16.71 -24.53
C ALA A 212 10.52 17.20 -23.40
N MET A 213 9.61 16.34 -22.95
CA MET A 213 8.68 16.67 -21.88
C MET A 213 8.96 15.83 -20.64
N ILE A 214 9.06 16.49 -19.47
CA ILE A 214 9.13 15.80 -18.17
C ILE A 214 7.71 15.44 -17.75
N CYS A 215 7.40 14.14 -17.72
CA CYS A 215 6.09 13.59 -17.40
C CYS A 215 5.83 13.50 -15.88
N GLY A 216 6.86 13.66 -15.07
CA GLY A 216 6.76 13.70 -13.62
C GLY A 216 8.04 13.27 -12.90
N VAL A 217 8.03 13.46 -11.58
CA VAL A 217 9.14 13.17 -10.69
C VAL A 217 8.83 11.91 -9.89
N VAL A 218 9.79 10.99 -9.80
CA VAL A 218 9.68 9.79 -8.98
C VAL A 218 9.78 10.17 -7.50
N ILE A 219 8.73 9.87 -6.73
CA ILE A 219 8.60 10.23 -5.33
C ILE A 219 8.82 9.07 -4.37
N SER A 220 8.64 7.83 -4.83
CA SER A 220 8.79 6.62 -4.01
C SER A 220 9.02 5.39 -4.89
N LYS A 221 9.49 4.32 -4.26
CA LYS A 221 9.65 2.98 -4.85
C LYS A 221 8.97 1.94 -3.97
N LEU A 222 8.32 0.97 -4.60
CA LEU A 222 7.83 -0.26 -3.98
C LEU A 222 8.61 -1.44 -4.57
N GLU A 223 9.23 -2.23 -3.73
CA GLU A 223 9.93 -3.46 -4.09
C GLU A 223 9.08 -4.65 -3.63
N ILE A 224 8.81 -5.58 -4.56
CA ILE A 224 8.01 -6.78 -4.31
C ILE A 224 8.96 -7.97 -4.52
N PHE A 225 9.04 -8.86 -3.52
CA PHE A 225 9.91 -10.05 -3.51
C PHE A 225 9.13 -11.30 -3.90
#